data_12559a75c57003b57cf13f667753e518
#
_entry.id   12559a75c57003b57cf13f667753e518
#
_cell.length_a   1.000
_cell.length_b   1.000
_cell.length_c   1.000
_cell.angle_alpha   90.00
_cell.angle_beta   90.00
_cell.angle_gamma   90.00
#
_symmetry.space_group_name_H-M   'P 1'
#
loop_
_entity.id
_entity.type
_entity.pdbx_description
1 polymer ?
#
loop_
_entity_poly.entity_id
_entity_poly.type
_entity_poly.pdbx_seq_one_letter_code
_entity_poly.pdbx_strand_id
1 'polypeptide(L)'
;LACIFFGINYLKGINIFTPSNHYYAEFDQLGGLVTSNGVFVKGYKVGQVREISYDFNREHPFVVDLLVNDDIKLPKGSKVVLKDDGLMGGKIIELVYTEADNLYASGDTIPSEVEGGLMAQMGELVPKLEQTFSQVDSLLSSLNAITSSSEVKKSLKKKEKTTADLQSTSAQLKKVMNNQVPAILSDVN
;
A
#
# COMPACT_ATOMS: atom_id res chain seq x y z
N LEU A 1 8.64 -39.11 -16.97
CA LEU A 1 8.98 -37.69 -17.34
C LEU A 1 7.71 -36.84 -17.42
N ALA A 2 6.64 -37.27 -18.13
CA ALA A 2 5.38 -36.48 -18.22
C ALA A 2 4.75 -36.18 -16.87
N CYS A 3 4.64 -37.14 -15.95
CA CYS A 3 4.05 -36.93 -14.62
C CYS A 3 4.81 -35.89 -13.78
N ILE A 4 6.14 -35.85 -13.90
CA ILE A 4 6.98 -34.86 -13.18
C ILE A 4 6.74 -33.46 -13.77
N PHE A 5 6.65 -33.33 -15.08
CA PHE A 5 6.37 -32.08 -15.77
C PHE A 5 4.99 -31.54 -15.38
N PHE A 6 3.95 -32.37 -15.38
CA PHE A 6 2.61 -32.00 -14.93
C PHE A 6 2.58 -31.64 -13.45
N GLY A 7 3.28 -32.39 -12.60
CA GLY A 7 3.37 -32.13 -11.17
C GLY A 7 4.02 -30.80 -10.85
N ILE A 8 5.14 -30.47 -11.49
CA ILE A 8 5.85 -29.21 -11.29
C ILE A 8 4.98 -28.00 -11.73
N ASN A 9 4.30 -28.13 -12.89
CA ASN A 9 3.40 -27.07 -13.35
C ASN A 9 2.17 -26.91 -12.45
N TYR A 10 1.63 -28.00 -11.92
CA TYR A 10 0.55 -27.98 -10.95
C TYR A 10 0.96 -27.28 -9.63
N LEU A 11 2.17 -27.57 -9.13
CA LEU A 11 2.71 -26.94 -7.93
C LEU A 11 3.01 -25.45 -8.12
N LYS A 12 3.28 -25.01 -9.36
CA LYS A 12 3.41 -23.57 -9.70
C LYS A 12 2.06 -22.85 -9.76
N GLY A 13 0.94 -23.54 -9.52
CA GLY A 13 -0.40 -22.97 -9.58
C GLY A 13 -0.85 -22.59 -11.00
N ILE A 14 -0.16 -23.08 -12.02
CA ILE A 14 -0.54 -22.90 -13.41
C ILE A 14 -1.62 -23.94 -13.75
N ASN A 15 -2.87 -23.50 -13.83
CA ASN A 15 -3.96 -24.33 -14.36
C ASN A 15 -3.81 -24.43 -15.88
N ILE A 16 -3.10 -25.44 -16.34
CA ILE A 16 -2.83 -25.69 -17.77
C ILE A 16 -4.12 -26.02 -18.57
N PHE A 17 -5.20 -26.30 -17.87
CA PHE A 17 -6.47 -26.73 -18.47
C PHE A 17 -7.54 -25.62 -18.49
N THR A 18 -7.30 -24.47 -17.86
CA THR A 18 -8.25 -23.35 -17.88
C THR A 18 -7.86 -22.41 -19.01
N PRO A 19 -8.75 -22.18 -20.00
CA PRO A 19 -8.52 -21.15 -21.00
C PRO A 19 -8.26 -19.82 -20.30
N SER A 20 -7.29 -19.07 -20.79
CA SER A 20 -6.86 -17.84 -20.14
C SER A 20 -6.54 -16.78 -21.17
N ASN A 21 -6.87 -15.55 -20.86
CA ASN A 21 -6.51 -14.38 -21.64
C ASN A 21 -5.20 -13.79 -21.14
N HIS A 22 -4.42 -13.25 -22.06
CA HIS A 22 -3.20 -12.51 -21.77
C HIS A 22 -3.49 -11.01 -21.81
N TYR A 23 -3.02 -10.29 -20.82
CA TYR A 23 -3.04 -8.83 -20.81
C TYR A 23 -1.68 -8.31 -20.40
N TYR A 24 -1.30 -7.17 -20.93
CA TYR A 24 -0.02 -6.54 -20.63
C TYR A 24 -0.25 -5.28 -19.78
N ALA A 25 0.64 -5.05 -18.83
CA ALA A 25 0.68 -3.82 -18.05
C ALA A 25 2.13 -3.33 -17.96
N GLU A 26 2.33 -2.02 -18.06
CA GLU A 26 3.66 -1.40 -18.07
C GLU A 26 3.86 -0.63 -16.77
N PHE A 27 5.01 -0.78 -16.13
CA PHE A 27 5.33 -0.16 -14.85
C PHE A 27 6.73 0.46 -14.87
N ASP A 28 6.91 1.54 -14.09
CA ASP A 28 8.22 2.14 -13.83
C ASP A 28 9.02 1.33 -12.81
N GLN A 29 8.33 0.74 -11.86
CA GLN A 29 8.91 -0.04 -10.78
C GLN A 29 7.97 -1.17 -10.36
N LEU A 30 8.54 -2.27 -9.92
CA LEU A 30 7.77 -3.46 -9.53
C LEU A 30 7.67 -3.64 -8.01
N GLY A 31 8.56 -3.01 -7.23
CA GLY A 31 8.54 -3.07 -5.79
C GLY A 31 8.53 -4.50 -5.21
N GLY A 32 9.13 -5.47 -5.91
CA GLY A 32 9.15 -6.86 -5.48
C GLY A 32 8.05 -7.75 -6.08
N LEU A 33 7.32 -7.31 -7.10
CA LEU A 33 6.44 -8.17 -7.90
C LEU A 33 7.28 -9.24 -8.61
N VAL A 34 6.86 -10.49 -8.51
CA VAL A 34 7.51 -11.64 -9.16
C VAL A 34 6.50 -12.47 -9.95
N THR A 35 7.01 -13.33 -10.80
CA THR A 35 6.19 -14.32 -11.52
C THR A 35 5.43 -15.21 -10.53
N SER A 36 4.23 -15.63 -10.91
CA SER A 36 3.27 -16.38 -10.10
C SER A 36 2.57 -15.57 -8.99
N ASN A 37 2.90 -14.28 -8.77
CA ASN A 37 2.07 -13.44 -7.92
C ASN A 37 0.63 -13.39 -8.43
N GLY A 38 -0.32 -13.30 -7.51
CA GLY A 38 -1.75 -13.35 -7.82
C GLY A 38 -2.25 -12.09 -8.53
N VAL A 39 -3.21 -12.31 -9.45
CA VAL A 39 -4.04 -11.25 -10.03
C VAL A 39 -5.44 -11.38 -9.41
N PHE A 40 -5.96 -10.29 -8.88
CA PHE A 40 -7.21 -10.28 -8.11
C PHE A 40 -8.20 -9.27 -8.67
N VAL A 41 -9.47 -9.53 -8.40
CA VAL A 41 -10.59 -8.59 -8.57
C VAL A 41 -11.35 -8.54 -7.27
N LYS A 42 -11.36 -7.41 -6.61
CA LYS A 42 -12.05 -7.23 -5.30
C LYS A 42 -11.70 -8.34 -4.30
N GLY A 43 -10.42 -8.76 -4.25
CA GLY A 43 -9.95 -9.81 -3.36
C GLY A 43 -10.13 -11.25 -3.85
N TYR A 44 -10.85 -11.47 -4.96
CA TYR A 44 -10.98 -12.80 -5.57
C TYR A 44 -9.87 -13.04 -6.60
N LYS A 45 -9.12 -14.14 -6.46
CA LYS A 45 -8.04 -14.49 -7.37
C LYS A 45 -8.59 -14.92 -8.73
N VAL A 46 -8.26 -14.16 -9.77
CA VAL A 46 -8.71 -14.38 -11.15
C VAL A 46 -7.59 -14.78 -12.09
N GLY A 47 -6.35 -14.75 -11.62
CA GLY A 47 -5.20 -15.04 -12.46
C GLY A 47 -3.87 -14.96 -11.72
N GLN A 48 -2.81 -14.84 -12.50
CA GLN A 48 -1.44 -14.68 -11.98
C GLN A 48 -0.54 -13.95 -12.96
N VAL A 49 0.56 -13.41 -12.45
CA VAL A 49 1.66 -12.89 -13.25
C VAL A 49 2.36 -14.05 -13.94
N ARG A 50 2.39 -14.04 -15.26
CA ARG A 50 3.05 -15.08 -16.08
C ARG A 50 4.52 -14.77 -16.28
N GLU A 51 4.81 -13.56 -16.76
CA GLU A 51 6.16 -13.16 -17.14
C GLU A 51 6.36 -11.68 -16.84
N ILE A 52 7.59 -11.33 -16.53
CA ILE A 52 8.03 -9.95 -16.37
C ILE A 52 9.23 -9.77 -17.28
N SER A 53 9.16 -8.80 -18.17
CA SER A 53 10.25 -8.43 -19.07
C SER A 53 10.65 -6.97 -18.85
N TYR A 54 11.90 -6.67 -19.18
CA TYR A 54 12.45 -5.32 -19.09
C TYR A 54 12.87 -4.86 -20.49
N ASP A 55 12.30 -3.71 -20.93
CA ASP A 55 12.59 -3.10 -22.21
C ASP A 55 13.16 -1.69 -22.00
N PHE A 56 14.46 -1.54 -22.25
CA PHE A 56 15.19 -0.28 -22.06
C PHE A 56 14.71 0.88 -22.96
N ASN A 57 13.95 0.59 -24.03
CA ASN A 57 13.51 1.58 -25.00
C ASN A 57 12.13 2.18 -24.68
N ARG A 58 11.47 1.71 -23.61
CA ARG A 58 10.14 2.15 -23.20
C ARG A 58 10.23 3.18 -22.09
N GLU A 59 9.26 4.08 -22.05
CA GLU A 59 9.07 5.04 -20.95
C GLU A 59 8.82 4.30 -19.64
N HIS A 60 7.96 3.26 -19.69
CA HIS A 60 7.71 2.34 -18.58
C HIS A 60 8.41 1.01 -18.87
N PRO A 61 9.62 0.78 -18.34
CA PRO A 61 10.50 -0.28 -18.82
C PRO A 61 10.07 -1.69 -18.43
N PHE A 62 9.26 -1.86 -17.40
CA PHE A 62 8.78 -3.17 -16.98
C PHE A 62 7.47 -3.52 -17.65
N VAL A 63 7.47 -4.56 -18.46
CA VAL A 63 6.27 -5.11 -19.10
C VAL A 63 5.88 -6.41 -18.38
N VAL A 64 4.69 -6.42 -17.80
CA VAL A 64 4.14 -7.54 -17.01
C VAL A 64 3.06 -8.23 -17.83
N ASP A 65 3.25 -9.51 -18.14
CA ASP A 65 2.25 -10.38 -18.77
C ASP A 65 1.37 -11.01 -17.68
N LEU A 66 0.09 -10.70 -17.72
CA LEU A 66 -0.94 -11.17 -16.80
C LEU A 66 -1.75 -12.28 -17.46
N LEU A 67 -1.77 -13.43 -16.85
CA LEU A 67 -2.62 -14.54 -17.23
C LEU A 67 -3.90 -14.48 -16.41
N VAL A 68 -5.04 -14.22 -17.05
CA VAL A 68 -6.35 -14.06 -16.41
C VAL A 68 -7.32 -15.09 -16.99
N ASN A 69 -8.14 -15.73 -16.12
CA ASN A 69 -9.14 -16.69 -16.54
C ASN A 69 -10.06 -16.11 -17.62
N ASP A 70 -10.42 -16.88 -18.63
CA ASP A 70 -11.16 -16.40 -19.80
C ASP A 70 -12.63 -16.05 -19.52
N ASP A 71 -13.21 -16.58 -18.45
CA ASP A 71 -14.52 -16.21 -17.94
C ASP A 71 -14.57 -14.79 -17.37
N ILE A 72 -13.39 -14.22 -17.06
CA ILE A 72 -13.24 -12.84 -16.58
C ILE A 72 -13.09 -11.90 -17.77
N LYS A 73 -14.15 -11.16 -18.06
CA LYS A 73 -14.15 -10.15 -19.13
C LYS A 73 -13.71 -8.81 -18.56
N LEU A 74 -12.76 -8.17 -19.22
CA LEU A 74 -12.18 -6.92 -18.76
C LEU A 74 -12.70 -5.74 -19.61
N PRO A 75 -13.59 -4.88 -19.06
CA PRO A 75 -14.11 -3.72 -19.78
C PRO A 75 -13.01 -2.70 -20.08
N LYS A 76 -13.11 -2.00 -21.22
CA LYS A 76 -12.19 -0.90 -21.55
C LYS A 76 -12.34 0.24 -20.52
N GLY A 77 -11.20 0.81 -20.11
CA GLY A 77 -11.13 1.77 -19.01
C GLY A 77 -10.84 1.15 -17.66
N SER A 78 -10.85 -0.20 -17.56
CA SER A 78 -10.31 -0.89 -16.38
C SER A 78 -8.81 -0.66 -16.27
N LYS A 79 -8.27 -0.74 -15.04
CA LYS A 79 -6.86 -0.48 -14.73
C LYS A 79 -6.24 -1.67 -14.03
N VAL A 80 -4.94 -1.81 -14.22
CA VAL A 80 -4.09 -2.75 -13.48
C VAL A 80 -3.40 -1.98 -12.35
N VAL A 81 -3.65 -2.35 -11.11
CA VAL A 81 -3.06 -1.70 -9.95
C VAL A 81 -2.08 -2.64 -9.27
N LEU A 82 -0.83 -2.21 -9.16
CA LEU A 82 0.20 -2.89 -8.36
C LEU A 82 0.10 -2.40 -6.93
N LYS A 83 -0.16 -3.30 -5.99
CA LYS A 83 -0.31 -2.97 -4.57
C LYS A 83 0.33 -4.01 -3.65
N ASP A 84 0.44 -3.67 -2.37
CA ASP A 84 0.93 -4.59 -1.35
C ASP A 84 -0.14 -5.62 -0.95
N ASP A 85 0.28 -6.86 -0.73
CA ASP A 85 -0.55 -7.93 -0.18
C ASP A 85 -0.56 -7.84 1.36
N GLY A 86 -1.30 -6.85 1.88
CA GLY A 86 -1.35 -6.57 3.31
C GLY A 86 -0.10 -5.85 3.84
N LEU A 87 0.14 -5.96 5.16
CA LEU A 87 1.19 -5.22 5.87
C LEU A 87 2.61 -5.77 5.67
N MET A 88 2.73 -7.07 5.52
CA MET A 88 4.00 -7.80 5.43
C MET A 88 4.03 -8.77 4.25
N GLY A 89 3.05 -8.66 3.35
CA GLY A 89 2.95 -9.48 2.16
C GLY A 89 3.87 -9.01 1.04
N GLY A 90 3.91 -9.81 -0.05
CA GLY A 90 4.55 -9.41 -1.30
C GLY A 90 3.71 -8.39 -2.08
N LYS A 91 4.00 -8.26 -3.37
CA LYS A 91 3.16 -7.49 -4.29
C LYS A 91 2.11 -8.37 -4.95
N ILE A 92 0.96 -7.78 -5.21
CA ILE A 92 -0.12 -8.38 -5.98
C ILE A 92 -0.60 -7.40 -7.06
N ILE A 93 -1.27 -7.94 -8.04
CA ILE A 93 -1.98 -7.15 -9.05
C ILE A 93 -3.47 -7.15 -8.72
N GLU A 94 -4.08 -6.00 -8.68
CA GLU A 94 -5.52 -5.84 -8.64
C GLU A 94 -6.06 -5.27 -9.95
N LEU A 95 -7.07 -5.91 -10.51
CA LEU A 95 -7.81 -5.40 -11.66
C LEU A 95 -8.99 -4.56 -11.15
N VAL A 96 -8.94 -3.27 -11.41
CA VAL A 96 -10.00 -2.32 -11.07
C VAL A 96 -10.91 -2.15 -12.27
N TYR A 97 -12.14 -2.63 -12.15
CA TYR A 97 -13.13 -2.57 -13.21
C TYR A 97 -13.76 -1.18 -13.36
N THR A 98 -14.02 -0.84 -14.61
CA THR A 98 -14.88 0.27 -14.98
C THR A 98 -16.08 -0.28 -15.75
N GLU A 99 -17.24 0.34 -15.63
CA GLU A 99 -18.41 -0.02 -16.43
C GLU A 99 -18.20 0.50 -17.86
N ALA A 100 -18.09 -0.42 -18.83
CA ALA A 100 -18.03 -0.11 -20.24
C ALA A 100 -18.52 -1.30 -21.08
N ASP A 101 -19.18 -1.00 -22.21
CA ASP A 101 -19.70 -2.03 -23.11
C ASP A 101 -18.59 -2.70 -23.94
N ASN A 102 -17.50 -1.99 -24.18
CA ASN A 102 -16.35 -2.51 -24.92
C ASN A 102 -15.38 -3.24 -24.00
N LEU A 103 -14.85 -4.37 -24.48
CA LEU A 103 -13.92 -5.21 -23.72
C LEU A 103 -12.49 -5.08 -24.29
N TYR A 104 -11.50 -5.33 -23.44
CA TYR A 104 -10.14 -5.59 -23.88
C TYR A 104 -10.06 -6.96 -24.53
N ALA A 105 -9.31 -7.06 -25.63
CA ALA A 105 -8.97 -8.32 -26.26
C ALA A 105 -7.73 -8.94 -25.59
N SER A 106 -7.60 -10.26 -25.71
CA SER A 106 -6.37 -10.94 -25.30
C SER A 106 -5.18 -10.38 -26.09
N GLY A 107 -4.13 -9.96 -25.41
CA GLY A 107 -2.96 -9.30 -25.99
C GLY A 107 -2.96 -7.77 -25.85
N ASP A 108 -4.04 -7.16 -25.37
CA ASP A 108 -4.09 -5.72 -25.18
C ASP A 108 -3.24 -5.28 -23.96
N THR A 109 -2.68 -4.07 -24.07
CA THR A 109 -2.03 -3.40 -22.95
C THR A 109 -3.06 -2.56 -22.19
N ILE A 110 -3.10 -2.75 -20.86
CA ILE A 110 -4.05 -2.11 -19.96
C ILE A 110 -3.31 -1.02 -19.17
N PRO A 111 -3.91 0.17 -19.00
CA PRO A 111 -3.35 1.21 -18.15
C PRO A 111 -3.03 0.70 -16.76
N SER A 112 -1.86 1.05 -16.25
CA SER A 112 -1.37 0.59 -14.96
C SER A 112 -1.12 1.73 -14.00
N GLU A 113 -1.26 1.45 -12.73
CA GLU A 113 -0.98 2.36 -11.62
C GLU A 113 -0.26 1.59 -10.51
N VAL A 114 0.57 2.29 -9.75
CA VAL A 114 1.20 1.75 -8.54
C VAL A 114 0.52 2.40 -7.34
N GLU A 115 -0.16 1.60 -6.54
CA GLU A 115 -0.70 2.09 -5.27
C GLU A 115 0.43 2.22 -4.26
N GLY A 116 0.57 3.41 -3.68
CA GLY A 116 1.51 3.64 -2.60
C GLY A 116 1.17 2.73 -1.42
N GLY A 117 2.11 1.88 -1.04
CA GLY A 117 1.94 0.96 0.09
C GLY A 117 1.63 1.69 1.40
N LEU A 118 1.29 0.93 2.43
CA LEU A 118 0.96 1.46 3.76
C LEU A 118 2.06 2.35 4.32
N MET A 119 3.32 2.09 3.97
CA MET A 119 4.48 2.90 4.37
C MET A 119 4.48 4.29 3.71
N ALA A 120 4.04 4.40 2.45
CA ALA A 120 3.86 5.70 1.81
C ALA A 120 2.74 6.51 2.49
N GLN A 121 1.62 5.85 2.84
CA GLN A 121 0.53 6.47 3.59
C GLN A 121 0.96 6.88 5.00
N MET A 122 1.78 6.09 5.69
CA MET A 122 2.38 6.47 6.97
C MET A 122 3.29 7.69 6.84
N GLY A 123 4.06 7.80 5.76
CA GLY A 123 4.89 8.96 5.47
C GLY A 123 4.08 10.26 5.38
N GLU A 124 2.87 10.21 4.85
CA GLU A 124 1.97 11.37 4.79
C GLU A 124 1.32 11.72 6.15
N LEU A 125 1.23 10.75 7.06
CA LEU A 125 0.68 10.96 8.40
C LEU A 125 1.67 11.68 9.33
N VAL A 126 2.97 11.48 9.15
CA VAL A 126 4.02 12.09 10.00
C VAL A 126 3.91 13.61 10.08
N PRO A 127 3.82 14.37 8.96
CA PRO A 127 3.65 15.82 9.02
C PRO A 127 2.36 16.26 9.71
N LYS A 128 1.26 15.51 9.54
CA LYS A 128 -0.02 15.81 10.19
C LYS A 128 0.06 15.61 11.70
N LEU A 129 0.78 14.57 12.14
CA LEU A 129 1.04 14.33 13.56
C LEU A 129 1.89 15.45 14.16
N GLU A 130 2.94 15.93 13.47
CA GLU A 130 3.76 17.05 13.92
C GLU A 130 2.93 18.34 14.10
N GLN A 131 2.02 18.64 13.16
CA GLN A 131 1.10 19.77 13.31
C GLN A 131 0.20 19.61 14.52
N THR A 132 -0.31 18.41 14.76
CA THR A 132 -1.17 18.14 15.93
C THR A 132 -0.39 18.32 17.23
N PHE A 133 0.87 17.85 17.31
CA PHE A 133 1.73 18.07 18.48
C PHE A 133 2.04 19.54 18.71
N SER A 134 2.31 20.32 17.66
CA SER A 134 2.50 21.76 17.75
C SER A 134 1.27 22.48 18.31
N GLN A 135 0.06 22.05 17.92
CA GLN A 135 -1.19 22.58 18.48
C GLN A 135 -1.36 22.21 19.96
N VAL A 136 -1.03 20.98 20.35
CA VAL A 136 -1.06 20.54 21.76
C VAL A 136 -0.06 21.36 22.59
N ASP A 137 1.16 21.58 22.11
CA ASP A 137 2.16 22.40 22.79
C ASP A 137 1.67 23.86 22.95
N SER A 138 0.99 24.41 21.95
CA SER A 138 0.39 25.75 22.00
C SER A 138 -0.74 25.83 23.02
N LEU A 139 -1.59 24.81 23.10
CA LEU A 139 -2.64 24.71 24.11
C LEU A 139 -2.05 24.59 25.53
N LEU A 140 -1.01 23.78 25.71
CA LEU A 140 -0.31 23.64 27.00
C LEU A 140 0.33 24.98 27.43
N SER A 141 0.93 25.71 26.49
CA SER A 141 1.49 27.05 26.72
C SER A 141 0.41 28.05 27.14
N SER A 142 -0.74 28.01 26.48
CA SER A 142 -1.88 28.86 26.79
C SER A 142 -2.49 28.53 28.16
N LEU A 143 -2.60 27.26 28.49
CA LEU A 143 -3.03 26.78 29.81
C LEU A 143 -2.06 27.22 30.90
N ASN A 144 -0.76 27.12 30.66
CA ASN A 144 0.27 27.59 31.59
C ASN A 144 0.19 29.13 31.83
N ALA A 145 -0.08 29.92 30.79
CA ALA A 145 -0.30 31.34 30.88
C ALA A 145 -1.54 31.68 31.72
N ILE A 146 -2.62 30.93 31.55
CA ILE A 146 -3.86 31.09 32.34
C ILE A 146 -3.62 30.68 33.81
N THR A 147 -2.87 29.62 34.06
CA THR A 147 -2.60 29.11 35.42
C THR A 147 -1.61 29.97 36.19
N SER A 148 -0.80 30.79 35.51
CA SER A 148 0.12 31.73 36.15
C SER A 148 -0.55 33.01 36.69
N SER A 149 -1.80 33.28 36.28
CA SER A 149 -2.58 34.39 36.83
C SER A 149 -3.01 34.08 38.30
N SER A 150 -2.85 35.07 39.19
CA SER A 150 -2.96 34.87 40.65
C SER A 150 -4.34 34.43 41.18
N GLU A 151 -5.39 34.60 40.36
CA GLU A 151 -6.76 34.20 40.74
C GLU A 151 -7.08 32.72 40.45
N VAL A 152 -6.38 32.17 39.49
CA VAL A 152 -6.58 30.77 39.08
C VAL A 152 -5.75 29.79 39.93
N LYS A 153 -4.66 30.26 40.58
CA LYS A 153 -3.81 29.45 41.44
C LYS A 153 -4.53 28.82 42.62
N LYS A 154 -5.63 29.42 43.10
CA LYS A 154 -6.41 28.88 44.23
C LYS A 154 -7.35 27.72 43.86
N SER A 155 -7.81 27.64 42.62
CA SER A 155 -8.72 26.60 42.15
C SER A 155 -8.02 25.43 41.44
N LEU A 156 -6.72 25.51 41.18
CA LEU A 156 -5.98 24.60 40.30
C LEU A 156 -5.12 23.56 40.94
N LYS A 157 -5.05 23.48 42.30
CA LYS A 157 -4.36 22.36 42.96
C LYS A 157 -4.86 20.97 42.60
N LYS A 158 -6.00 20.89 41.91
CA LYS A 158 -6.58 19.63 41.40
C LYS A 158 -6.24 19.33 39.95
N LYS A 159 -5.69 20.32 39.19
CA LYS A 159 -5.38 20.19 37.74
C LYS A 159 -3.91 19.95 37.41
N GLU A 160 -2.99 20.09 38.36
CA GLU A 160 -1.55 19.84 38.13
C GLU A 160 -1.27 18.41 37.63
N LYS A 161 -2.05 17.43 38.09
CA LYS A 161 -1.89 16.05 37.67
C LYS A 161 -2.22 15.83 36.20
N THR A 162 -3.30 16.45 35.68
CA THR A 162 -3.75 16.32 34.30
C THR A 162 -2.77 16.97 33.32
N THR A 163 -2.20 18.13 33.69
CA THR A 163 -1.22 18.83 32.83
C THR A 163 0.11 18.06 32.78
N ALA A 164 0.56 17.51 33.91
CA ALA A 164 1.75 16.68 33.96
C ALA A 164 1.58 15.37 33.15
N ASP A 165 0.41 14.75 33.23
CA ASP A 165 0.09 13.54 32.46
C ASP A 165 0.03 13.81 30.96
N LEU A 166 -0.51 14.96 30.54
CA LEU A 166 -0.52 15.38 29.11
C LEU A 166 0.90 15.70 28.59
N GLN A 167 1.73 16.36 29.39
CA GLN A 167 3.13 16.62 29.03
C GLN A 167 3.94 15.33 28.90
N SER A 168 3.76 14.38 29.83
CA SER A 168 4.44 13.08 29.77
C SER A 168 4.02 12.26 28.55
N THR A 169 2.72 12.26 28.24
CA THR A 169 2.18 11.57 27.07
C THR A 169 2.69 12.19 25.77
N SER A 170 2.71 13.51 25.67
CA SER A 170 3.27 14.24 24.51
C SER A 170 4.77 13.94 24.32
N ALA A 171 5.53 13.92 25.41
CA ALA A 171 6.96 13.60 25.37
C ALA A 171 7.22 12.13 24.95
N GLN A 172 6.40 11.18 25.44
CA GLN A 172 6.48 9.77 25.05
C GLN A 172 6.14 9.58 23.58
N LEU A 173 5.10 10.24 23.07
CA LEU A 173 4.74 10.21 21.67
C LEU A 173 5.83 10.81 20.76
N LYS A 174 6.43 11.94 21.15
CA LYS A 174 7.59 12.51 20.42
C LYS A 174 8.77 11.54 20.39
N LYS A 175 9.03 10.82 21.48
CA LYS A 175 10.10 9.81 21.56
C LYS A 175 9.83 8.61 20.65
N VAL A 176 8.60 8.15 20.60
CA VAL A 176 8.17 7.07 19.68
C VAL A 176 8.30 7.52 18.23
N MET A 177 7.82 8.72 17.89
CA MET A 177 7.95 9.26 16.53
C MET A 177 9.40 9.42 16.08
N ASN A 178 10.26 9.99 16.93
CA ASN A 178 11.63 10.29 16.53
C ASN A 178 12.54 9.07 16.51
N ASN A 179 12.29 8.07 17.35
CA ASN A 179 13.20 6.92 17.51
C ASN A 179 12.65 5.62 16.91
N GLN A 180 11.34 5.39 16.96
CA GLN A 180 10.78 4.11 16.52
C GLN A 180 10.24 4.15 15.09
N VAL A 181 9.62 5.26 14.67
CA VAL A 181 9.08 5.38 13.31
C VAL A 181 10.21 5.38 12.25
N PRO A 182 11.31 6.14 12.40
CA PRO A 182 12.42 6.06 11.45
C PRO A 182 13.12 4.71 11.42
N ALA A 183 13.23 4.02 12.59
CA ALA A 183 13.82 2.68 12.66
C ALA A 183 12.95 1.65 11.90
N ILE A 184 11.65 1.69 12.06
CA ILE A 184 10.72 0.82 11.33
C ILE A 184 10.77 1.11 9.82
N LEU A 185 10.91 2.38 9.43
CA LEU A 185 11.02 2.78 8.03
C LEU A 185 12.35 2.35 7.39
N SER A 186 13.44 2.26 8.17
CA SER A 186 14.75 1.82 7.69
C SER A 186 14.89 0.30 7.56
N ASP A 187 14.14 -0.47 8.36
CA ASP A 187 14.20 -1.94 8.36
C ASP A 187 13.35 -2.59 7.24
N VAL A 188 12.59 -1.79 6.51
CA VAL A 188 11.65 -2.27 5.45
C VAL A 188 12.14 -1.90 4.03
N ASN A 189 13.35 -1.33 3.88
CA ASN A 189 13.93 -1.00 2.58
C ASN A 189 14.94 -2.04 2.10
#